data_21ee2f48bfd5581e967ef978afa44053
#
_entry.id   21ee2f48bfd5581e967ef978afa44053
#
_cell.length_a   1.000
_cell.length_b   1.000
_cell.length_c   1.000
_cell.angle_alpha   90.00
_cell.angle_beta   90.00
_cell.angle_gamma   90.00
#
_symmetry.space_group_name_H-M   'P 1'
#
loop_
_entity.id
_entity.type
_entity.pdbx_description
1 polymer ?
#
loop_
_entity_poly.entity_id
_entity_poly.type
_entity_poly.pdbx_seq_one_letter_code
_entity_poly.pdbx_strand_id
1 'polypeptide(L)'
;MKEGDLVRDILEAYAGHPRVMLWRANTGVARMRGFHVRFGKVGQGDITGLNSDGVRIEIECKLKKNAQREAQVEFADMIRRMGGIYVLAFSVEDVSEALQLVREQ
;
A
#
# COMPACT_ATOMS: atom_id res chain seq x y z
N MET A 1 -9.85 10.73 12.26
CA MET A 1 -9.55 9.56 11.42
C MET A 1 -8.12 9.12 11.66
N LYS A 2 -7.91 7.84 11.79
CA LYS A 2 -6.58 7.25 11.91
C LYS A 2 -6.14 6.68 10.55
N GLU A 3 -4.85 6.50 10.36
CA GLU A 3 -4.33 5.89 9.11
C GLU A 3 -4.92 4.51 8.86
N GLY A 4 -5.15 3.73 9.91
CA GLY A 4 -5.80 2.42 9.78
C GLY A 4 -7.22 2.48 9.23
N ASP A 5 -7.94 3.56 9.49
CA ASP A 5 -9.28 3.78 8.93
C ASP A 5 -9.20 3.99 7.42
N LEU A 6 -8.20 4.74 6.96
CA LEU A 6 -7.98 4.97 5.54
C LEU A 6 -7.59 3.66 4.84
N VAL A 7 -6.73 2.85 5.46
CA VAL A 7 -6.36 1.52 4.92
C VAL A 7 -7.62 0.67 4.72
N ARG A 8 -8.46 0.59 5.75
CA ARG A 8 -9.71 -0.17 5.68
C ARG A 8 -10.62 0.35 4.57
N ASP A 9 -10.79 1.67 4.49
CA ASP A 9 -11.69 2.29 3.51
C ASP A 9 -11.22 2.02 2.07
N ILE A 10 -9.91 2.04 1.83
CA ILE A 10 -9.36 1.70 0.50
C ILE A 10 -9.63 0.23 0.18
N LEU A 11 -9.35 -0.68 1.12
CA LEU A 11 -9.58 -2.10 0.89
C LEU A 11 -11.05 -2.40 0.61
N GLU A 12 -11.97 -1.74 1.33
CA GLU A 12 -13.40 -1.91 1.10
C GLU A 12 -13.84 -1.33 -0.25
N ALA A 13 -13.31 -0.16 -0.62
CA ALA A 13 -13.70 0.52 -1.85
C ALA A 13 -13.38 -0.29 -3.10
N TYR A 14 -12.31 -1.06 -3.08
CA TYR A 14 -11.84 -1.81 -4.25
C TYR A 14 -11.94 -3.32 -4.07
N ALA A 15 -12.63 -3.78 -3.03
CA ALA A 15 -12.91 -5.20 -2.83
C ALA A 15 -13.74 -5.72 -4.03
N GLY A 16 -13.26 -6.78 -4.67
CA GLY A 16 -13.92 -7.35 -5.83
C GLY A 16 -13.81 -6.54 -7.12
N HIS A 17 -13.00 -5.47 -7.14
CA HIS A 17 -12.79 -4.70 -8.37
C HIS A 17 -12.09 -5.58 -9.41
N PRO A 18 -12.54 -5.58 -10.68
CA PRO A 18 -12.01 -6.51 -11.69
C PRO A 18 -10.58 -6.21 -12.15
N ARG A 19 -10.08 -5.01 -11.89
CA ARG A 19 -8.77 -4.60 -12.39
C ARG A 19 -7.66 -4.58 -11.35
N VAL A 20 -7.99 -4.74 -10.08
CA VAL A 20 -6.98 -4.74 -8.99
C VAL A 20 -7.36 -5.76 -7.93
N MET A 21 -6.35 -6.32 -7.32
CA MET A 21 -6.50 -7.11 -6.09
C MET A 21 -5.56 -6.51 -5.06
N LEU A 22 -6.13 -5.97 -3.98
CA LEU A 22 -5.40 -5.30 -2.92
C LEU A 22 -5.61 -6.03 -1.60
N TRP A 23 -4.55 -6.11 -0.81
CA TRP A 23 -4.65 -6.66 0.54
C TRP A 23 -3.68 -5.94 1.46
N ARG A 24 -3.91 -6.06 2.76
CA ARG A 24 -3.07 -5.41 3.76
C ARG A 24 -1.67 -6.02 3.74
N ALA A 25 -0.66 -5.18 3.63
CA ALA A 25 0.72 -5.63 3.75
C ALA A 25 1.02 -5.94 5.22
N ASN A 26 1.66 -7.07 5.46
CA ASN A 26 1.99 -7.49 6.81
C ASN A 26 3.49 -7.33 7.03
N THR A 27 3.86 -6.28 7.76
CA THR A 27 5.25 -5.99 8.08
C THR A 27 5.44 -5.93 9.59
N GLY A 28 6.62 -6.26 10.06
CA GLY A 28 6.89 -6.16 11.47
C GLY A 28 8.03 -7.04 11.93
N VAL A 29 8.11 -7.19 13.25
CA VAL A 29 9.09 -8.06 13.91
C VAL A 29 8.33 -8.92 14.90
N ALA A 30 8.51 -10.22 14.82
CA ALA A 30 7.95 -11.16 15.78
C ALA A 30 9.07 -11.82 16.56
N ARG A 31 8.85 -12.04 17.86
CA ARG A 31 9.79 -12.79 18.69
C ARG A 31 9.41 -14.26 18.63
N MET A 32 10.35 -15.09 18.17
CA MET A 32 10.13 -16.51 18.02
C MET A 32 11.30 -17.28 18.63
N ARG A 33 11.03 -18.13 19.63
CA ARG A 33 12.02 -19.02 20.24
C ARG A 33 13.33 -18.34 20.63
N GLY A 34 13.24 -17.14 21.20
CA GLY A 34 14.42 -16.42 21.68
C GLY A 34 15.14 -15.56 20.66
N PHE A 35 14.63 -15.47 19.43
CA PHE A 35 15.16 -14.55 18.44
C PHE A 35 14.02 -13.76 17.78
N HIS A 36 14.38 -12.68 17.10
CA HIS A 36 13.42 -11.83 16.40
C HIS A 36 13.43 -12.16 14.91
N VAL A 37 12.23 -12.27 14.35
CA VAL A 37 12.04 -12.46 12.90
C VAL A 37 11.38 -11.20 12.36
N ARG A 38 12.02 -10.59 11.37
CA ARG A 38 11.42 -9.46 10.65
C ARG A 38 10.69 -10.00 9.43
N PHE A 39 9.43 -9.60 9.27
CA PHE A 39 8.66 -9.92 8.07
C PHE A 39 8.24 -8.63 7.35
N GLY A 40 8.13 -8.72 6.04
CA GLY A 40 7.97 -7.57 5.18
C GLY A 40 9.30 -6.87 4.95
N LYS A 41 9.25 -5.78 4.20
CA LYS A 41 10.44 -4.99 3.87
C LYS A 41 10.36 -3.64 4.53
N VAL A 42 11.50 -3.15 5.02
CA VAL A 42 11.56 -1.83 5.65
C VAL A 42 11.11 -0.77 4.64
N GLY A 43 10.20 0.10 5.06
CA GLY A 43 9.63 1.15 4.20
C GLY A 43 8.47 0.70 3.34
N GLN A 44 8.10 -0.58 3.39
CA GLN A 44 6.95 -1.09 2.64
C GLN A 44 5.67 -0.38 3.04
N GLY A 45 4.76 -0.18 2.07
CA GLY A 45 3.48 0.47 2.30
C GLY A 45 2.50 -0.36 3.11
N ASP A 46 1.36 0.22 3.39
CA ASP A 46 0.30 -0.40 4.19
C ASP A 46 -0.51 -1.44 3.42
N ILE A 47 -0.60 -1.26 2.11
CA ILE A 47 -1.39 -2.11 1.22
C ILE A 47 -0.49 -2.55 0.07
N THR A 48 -0.60 -3.80 -0.30
CA THR A 48 0.08 -4.35 -1.46
C THR A 48 -0.93 -5.02 -2.38
N GLY A 49 -0.57 -5.21 -3.62
CA GLY A 49 -1.44 -5.89 -4.56
C GLY A 49 -0.92 -5.95 -5.96
N LEU A 50 -1.83 -6.26 -6.87
CA LEU A 50 -1.56 -6.43 -8.29
C LEU A 50 -2.68 -5.80 -9.11
N ASN A 51 -2.35 -5.30 -10.28
CA ASN A 51 -3.38 -4.97 -11.26
C ASN A 51 -3.61 -6.17 -12.22
N SER A 52 -4.56 -6.00 -13.15
CA SER A 52 -4.91 -7.08 -14.07
C SER A 52 -3.81 -7.43 -15.07
N ASP A 53 -2.79 -6.60 -15.20
CA ASP A 53 -1.62 -6.88 -16.04
C ASP A 53 -0.48 -7.52 -15.26
N GLY A 54 -0.70 -7.83 -13.98
CA GLY A 54 0.31 -8.43 -13.12
C GLY A 54 1.32 -7.44 -12.55
N VAL A 55 1.06 -6.14 -12.68
CA VAL A 55 1.97 -5.11 -12.16
C VAL A 55 1.77 -4.95 -10.66
N ARG A 56 2.88 -4.94 -9.92
CA ARG A 56 2.88 -4.76 -8.47
C ARG A 56 2.37 -3.38 -8.09
N ILE A 57 1.47 -3.35 -7.10
CA ILE A 57 0.95 -2.11 -6.51
C ILE A 57 1.35 -2.06 -5.05
N GLU A 58 1.85 -0.91 -4.62
CA GLU A 58 2.10 -0.62 -3.21
C GLU A 58 1.46 0.71 -2.86
N ILE A 59 0.72 0.75 -1.75
CA ILE A 59 0.02 1.95 -1.31
C ILE A 59 0.43 2.27 0.12
N GLU A 60 0.93 3.47 0.33
CA GLU A 60 1.20 4.02 1.66
C GLU A 60 0.10 4.99 2.02
N CYS A 61 -0.55 4.78 3.17
CA CYS A 61 -1.61 5.65 3.66
C CYS A 61 -1.03 6.65 4.66
N LYS A 62 -1.31 7.92 4.43
CA LYS A 62 -0.88 9.00 5.33
C LYS A 62 -2.03 9.95 5.60
N LEU A 63 -2.04 10.52 6.80
CA LEU A 63 -2.88 11.66 7.11
C LEU A 63 -2.18 12.93 6.65
N LYS A 64 -2.97 13.96 6.36
CA LYS A 64 -2.51 15.19 5.69
C LYS A 64 -1.26 15.84 6.26
N LYS A 65 -1.00 15.67 7.56
CA LYS A 65 0.12 16.34 8.22
C LYS A 65 1.35 15.48 8.41
N ASN A 66 1.28 14.22 8.01
CA ASN A 66 2.38 13.29 8.22
C ASN A 66 3.30 13.26 7.00
N ALA A 67 4.60 13.29 7.26
CA ALA A 67 5.60 13.18 6.21
C ALA A 67 5.98 11.72 5.98
N GLN A 68 6.38 11.42 4.75
CA GLN A 68 6.97 10.12 4.44
C GLN A 68 8.34 10.01 5.11
N ARG A 69 8.64 8.82 5.64
CA ARG A 69 9.98 8.53 6.17
C ARG A 69 10.92 8.21 5.02
N GLU A 70 12.22 8.43 5.27
CA GLU A 70 13.26 8.15 4.27
C GLU A 70 13.16 6.71 3.72
N ALA A 71 12.98 5.72 4.58
CA ALA A 71 12.85 4.33 4.14
C ALA A 71 11.66 4.12 3.22
N GLN A 72 10.56 4.86 3.43
CA GLN A 72 9.38 4.79 2.57
C GLN A 72 9.64 5.42 1.21
N VAL A 73 10.39 6.52 1.17
CA VAL A 73 10.79 7.15 -0.10
C VAL A 73 11.71 6.23 -0.90
N GLU A 74 12.66 5.61 -0.24
CA GLU A 74 13.58 4.65 -0.88
C GLU A 74 12.83 3.43 -1.42
N PHE A 75 11.87 2.93 -0.65
CA PHE A 75 11.05 1.80 -1.09
C PHE A 75 10.20 2.18 -2.31
N ALA A 76 9.60 3.38 -2.30
CA ALA A 76 8.82 3.88 -3.43
C ALA A 76 9.66 3.96 -4.70
N ASP A 77 10.88 4.49 -4.58
CA ASP A 77 11.79 4.61 -5.71
C ASP A 77 12.17 3.24 -6.28
N MET A 78 12.42 2.27 -5.40
CA MET A 78 12.75 0.91 -5.83
C MET A 78 11.57 0.26 -6.57
N ILE A 79 10.35 0.40 -6.04
CA ILE A 79 9.15 -0.15 -6.68
C ILE A 79 8.98 0.42 -8.09
N ARG A 80 9.14 1.75 -8.23
CA ARG A 80 9.01 2.40 -9.53
C ARG A 80 10.09 1.97 -10.51
N ARG A 81 11.33 1.83 -10.05
CA ARG A 81 12.42 1.36 -10.90
C ARG A 81 12.20 -0.06 -11.42
N MET A 82 11.54 -0.89 -10.62
CA MET A 82 11.25 -2.28 -10.98
C MET A 82 9.95 -2.42 -11.78
N GLY A 83 9.33 -1.31 -12.19
CA GLY A 83 8.14 -1.32 -13.01
C GLY A 83 6.83 -1.40 -12.24
N GLY A 84 6.86 -1.31 -10.93
CA GLY A 84 5.67 -1.30 -10.10
C GLY A 84 5.05 0.08 -9.96
N ILE A 85 3.91 0.13 -9.32
CA ILE A 85 3.16 1.36 -9.03
C ILE A 85 3.20 1.60 -7.54
N TYR A 86 3.61 2.81 -7.15
CA TYR A 86 3.60 3.22 -5.75
C TYR A 86 2.69 4.44 -5.60
N VAL A 87 1.76 4.36 -4.65
CA VAL A 87 0.79 5.42 -4.39
C VAL A 87 0.96 5.90 -2.95
N LEU A 88 1.14 7.20 -2.78
CA LEU A 88 1.02 7.84 -1.48
C LEU A 88 -0.40 8.38 -1.38
N ALA A 89 -1.23 7.74 -0.56
CA ALA A 89 -2.65 8.02 -0.50
C ALA A 89 -3.03 8.77 0.76
N PHE A 90 -3.68 9.90 0.60
CA PHE A 90 -4.30 10.67 1.69
C PHE A 90 -5.81 10.44 1.71
N SER A 91 -6.36 9.84 0.67
CA SER A 91 -7.78 9.56 0.53
C SER A 91 -7.99 8.32 -0.35
N VAL A 92 -9.21 7.78 -0.33
CA VAL A 92 -9.60 6.69 -1.24
C VAL A 92 -9.49 7.15 -2.70
N GLU A 93 -9.87 8.39 -2.97
CA GLU A 93 -9.86 8.96 -4.33
C GLU A 93 -8.45 9.05 -4.90
N ASP A 94 -7.44 9.25 -4.08
CA ASP A 94 -6.04 9.27 -4.53
C ASP A 94 -5.65 7.94 -5.19
N VAL A 95 -6.19 6.84 -4.69
CA VAL A 95 -5.95 5.50 -5.27
C VAL A 95 -6.61 5.40 -6.63
N SER A 96 -7.87 5.86 -6.75
CA SER A 96 -8.59 5.84 -8.03
C SER A 96 -7.84 6.62 -9.09
N GLU A 97 -7.37 7.82 -8.74
CA GLU A 97 -6.64 8.69 -9.67
C GLU A 97 -5.32 8.06 -10.10
N ALA A 98 -4.55 7.58 -9.14
CA ALA A 98 -3.22 7.02 -9.41
C ALA A 98 -3.29 5.74 -10.25
N LEU A 99 -4.30 4.91 -10.03
CA LEU A 99 -4.46 3.62 -10.71
C LEU A 99 -5.43 3.72 -11.89
N GLN A 100 -6.01 4.90 -12.14
CA GLN A 100 -6.99 5.13 -13.20
C GLN A 100 -8.16 4.15 -13.10
N LEU A 101 -8.70 4.03 -11.90
CA LEU A 101 -9.81 3.12 -11.63
C LEU A 101 -11.13 3.87 -11.60
N VAL A 102 -12.17 3.19 -12.11
CA VAL A 102 -13.56 3.63 -11.90
C VAL A 102 -14.14 2.70 -10.84
N ARG A 103 -14.74 3.30 -9.82
CA ARG A 103 -15.34 2.49 -8.74
C ARG A 103 -16.57 1.78 -9.30
N GLU A 104 -16.64 0.48 -9.06
CA GLU A 104 -17.80 -0.32 -9.43
C GLU A 104 -18.99 0.05 -8.54
N GLN A 105 -20.15 0.17 -9.14
CA GLN A 105 -21.38 0.48 -8.44
C GLN A 105 -22.23 -0.77 -8.25
#